data_39a2f19083ed04b317b4917eb285cb86
#
_entry.id   39a2f19083ed04b317b4917eb285cb86
#
_cell.length_a   1.000
_cell.length_b   1.000
_cell.length_c   1.000
_cell.angle_alpha   90.00
_cell.angle_beta   90.00
_cell.angle_gamma   90.00
#
_symmetry.space_group_name_H-M   'P 1'
#
loop_
_entity.id
_entity.type
_entity.pdbx_description
1 polymer ?
#
loop_
_entity_poly.entity_id
_entity_poly.type
_entity_poly.pdbx_seq_one_letter_code
_entity_poly.pdbx_strand_id
1 'polypeptide(L)'
;SNDVVEVSKYSALYAAKKLNKPVIKSDVGYYIEELGGFPGPFLKYINDMLTSKDILNMMKTKNNRKIYLKECLTYAEPNGFTKEFINVEEATLATKEAGNGSTFDKIVIFEGDNHPKSLNSEKENLKHFKKVLVIYDECAKFLISK
;
A
#
# COMPACT_ATOMS: atom_id res chain seq x y z
N SER A 1 -0.73 15.54 -0.25
CA SER A 1 -0.68 14.87 1.06
C SER A 1 0.30 13.70 1.05
N ASN A 2 0.90 13.44 2.17
CA ASN A 2 1.74 12.24 2.41
C ASN A 2 0.97 11.10 3.10
N ASP A 3 -0.33 11.24 3.27
CA ASP A 3 -1.21 10.20 3.80
C ASP A 3 -2.02 9.57 2.67
N VAL A 4 -1.86 8.25 2.49
CA VAL A 4 -2.57 7.49 1.45
C VAL A 4 -4.09 7.54 1.61
N VAL A 5 -4.59 7.70 2.84
CA VAL A 5 -6.04 7.82 3.10
C VAL A 5 -6.58 9.13 2.52
N GLU A 6 -5.89 10.24 2.76
CA GLU A 6 -6.29 11.53 2.21
C GLU A 6 -6.18 11.54 0.67
N VAL A 7 -5.12 10.94 0.13
CA VAL A 7 -4.93 10.81 -1.32
C VAL A 7 -6.07 10.00 -1.94
N SER A 8 -6.41 8.86 -1.35
CA SER A 8 -7.50 7.99 -1.81
C SER A 8 -8.84 8.72 -1.77
N LYS A 9 -9.13 9.37 -0.65
CA LYS A 9 -10.35 10.15 -0.45
C LYS A 9 -10.51 11.25 -1.49
N TYR A 10 -9.46 12.06 -1.67
CA TYR A 10 -9.48 13.14 -2.65
C TYR A 10 -9.70 12.61 -4.07
N SER A 11 -8.95 11.57 -4.46
CA SER A 11 -9.05 10.97 -5.79
C SER A 11 -10.43 10.39 -6.06
N ALA A 12 -11.02 9.70 -5.08
CA ALA A 12 -12.34 9.11 -5.20
C ALA A 12 -13.43 10.18 -5.33
N LEU A 13 -13.36 11.24 -4.51
CA LEU A 13 -14.29 12.37 -4.61
C LEU A 13 -14.19 13.08 -5.97
N TYR A 14 -12.97 13.32 -6.43
CA TYR A 14 -12.76 13.92 -7.74
C TYR A 14 -13.40 13.08 -8.86
N ALA A 15 -13.15 11.77 -8.84
CA ALA A 15 -13.71 10.84 -9.83
C ALA A 15 -15.25 10.79 -9.75
N ALA A 16 -15.81 10.73 -8.53
CA ALA A 16 -17.26 10.69 -8.34
C ALA A 16 -17.95 11.94 -8.90
N LYS A 17 -17.39 13.12 -8.63
CA LYS A 17 -17.90 14.38 -9.15
C LYS A 17 -17.77 14.47 -10.67
N LYS A 18 -16.61 14.08 -11.20
CA LYS A 18 -16.33 14.09 -12.64
C LYS A 18 -17.28 13.20 -13.43
N LEU A 19 -17.54 12.00 -12.89
CA LEU A 19 -18.42 11.00 -13.53
C LEU A 19 -19.88 11.19 -13.16
N ASN A 20 -20.20 11.99 -12.18
CA ASN A 20 -21.52 12.20 -11.60
C ASN A 20 -22.18 10.87 -11.18
N LYS A 21 -21.41 10.01 -10.54
CA LYS A 21 -21.87 8.71 -10.01
C LYS A 21 -20.98 8.24 -8.88
N PRO A 22 -21.46 7.31 -8.03
CA PRO A 22 -20.62 6.72 -7.00
C PRO A 22 -19.44 5.97 -7.59
N VAL A 23 -18.30 6.02 -6.92
CA VAL A 23 -17.06 5.30 -7.32
C VAL A 23 -16.44 4.62 -6.12
N ILE A 24 -15.64 3.60 -6.41
CA ILE A 24 -14.74 2.95 -5.46
C ILE A 24 -13.32 3.09 -6.03
N LYS A 25 -12.39 3.50 -5.19
CA LYS A 25 -10.99 3.64 -5.58
C LYS A 25 -10.08 3.16 -4.46
N SER A 26 -9.02 2.43 -4.81
CA SER A 26 -8.00 2.02 -3.84
C SER A 26 -6.67 2.71 -4.13
N ASP A 27 -5.95 3.01 -3.07
CA ASP A 27 -4.59 3.52 -3.10
C ASP A 27 -3.75 2.80 -2.06
N VAL A 28 -2.46 2.65 -2.33
CA VAL A 28 -1.53 1.94 -1.47
C VAL A 28 -0.27 2.78 -1.26
N GLY A 29 0.32 2.67 -0.07
CA GLY A 29 1.60 3.29 0.26
C GLY A 29 2.46 2.38 1.11
N TYR A 30 3.77 2.53 0.97
CA TYR A 30 4.76 1.96 1.88
C TYR A 30 5.37 3.07 2.72
N TYR A 31 5.49 2.83 4.02
CA TYR A 31 5.97 3.82 4.99
C TYR A 31 7.14 3.25 5.76
N ILE A 32 8.35 3.71 5.44
CA ILE A 32 9.57 3.31 6.15
C ILE A 32 9.72 4.18 7.39
N GLU A 33 9.67 3.57 8.58
CA GLU A 33 9.65 4.30 9.84
C GLU A 33 10.87 5.19 10.02
N GLU A 34 12.07 4.68 9.77
CA GLU A 34 13.34 5.43 9.89
C GLU A 34 13.51 6.55 8.87
N LEU A 35 12.71 6.56 7.82
CA LEU A 35 12.73 7.61 6.79
C LEU A 35 11.50 8.53 6.89
N GLY A 36 10.91 8.63 8.08
CA GLY A 36 9.78 9.53 8.32
C GLY A 36 8.51 9.19 7.54
N GLY A 37 8.37 7.92 7.12
CA GLY A 37 7.24 7.46 6.33
C GLY A 37 7.46 7.52 4.81
N PHE A 38 8.68 7.85 4.35
CA PHE A 38 9.00 7.77 2.92
C PHE A 38 8.89 6.32 2.42
N PRO A 39 8.39 6.03 1.22
CA PRO A 39 7.87 6.97 0.23
C PRO A 39 6.39 7.35 0.39
N GLY A 40 5.65 6.74 1.32
CA GLY A 40 4.23 6.96 1.53
C GLY A 40 3.40 6.68 0.27
N PRO A 41 2.47 7.57 -0.10
CA PRO A 41 1.61 7.39 -1.27
C PRO A 41 2.32 7.61 -2.60
N PHE A 42 3.60 8.01 -2.59
CA PHE A 42 4.40 8.25 -3.80
C PHE A 42 5.08 6.99 -4.33
N LEU A 43 4.66 5.82 -3.88
CA LEU A 43 5.24 4.51 -4.20
C LEU A 43 5.48 4.30 -5.70
N LYS A 44 4.49 4.64 -6.54
CA LYS A 44 4.61 4.49 -7.99
C LYS A 44 5.82 5.26 -8.54
N TYR A 45 5.94 6.52 -8.17
CA TYR A 45 7.02 7.38 -8.64
C TYR A 45 8.38 6.88 -8.15
N ILE A 46 8.45 6.44 -6.91
CA ILE A 46 9.69 5.91 -6.34
C ILE A 46 10.10 4.60 -7.01
N ASN A 47 9.17 3.71 -7.29
CA ASN A 47 9.44 2.49 -8.05
C ASN A 47 10.00 2.77 -9.46
N ASP A 48 9.59 3.89 -10.07
CA ASP A 48 10.05 4.29 -11.40
C ASP A 48 11.41 5.02 -11.37
N MET A 49 11.73 5.69 -10.26
CA MET A 49 12.89 6.58 -10.17
C MET A 49 14.08 6.00 -9.39
N LEU A 50 13.81 5.16 -8.39
CA LEU A 50 14.83 4.61 -7.52
C LEU A 50 14.91 3.08 -7.62
N THR A 51 16.14 2.57 -7.53
CA THR A 51 16.38 1.13 -7.45
C THR A 51 16.24 0.62 -6.02
N SER A 52 16.12 -0.69 -5.85
CA SER A 52 16.17 -1.31 -4.52
C SER A 52 17.50 -1.02 -3.81
N LYS A 53 18.59 -0.95 -4.55
CA LYS A 53 19.91 -0.58 -4.00
C LYS A 53 19.94 0.84 -3.45
N ASP A 54 19.26 1.79 -4.10
CA ASP A 54 19.15 3.16 -3.61
C ASP A 54 18.43 3.19 -2.25
N ILE A 55 17.34 2.46 -2.12
CA ILE A 55 16.59 2.37 -0.86
C ILE A 55 17.45 1.70 0.22
N LEU A 56 18.13 0.60 -0.11
CA LEU A 56 19.03 -0.08 0.84
C LEU A 56 20.18 0.82 1.28
N ASN A 57 20.70 1.67 0.40
CA ASN A 57 21.74 2.64 0.75
C ASN A 57 21.23 3.69 1.73
N MET A 58 20.00 4.19 1.57
CA MET A 58 19.39 5.10 2.53
C MET A 58 19.23 4.47 3.91
N MET A 59 19.09 3.15 3.97
CA MET A 59 18.90 2.38 5.20
C MET A 59 20.21 1.80 5.76
N LYS A 60 21.37 2.06 5.14
CA LYS A 60 22.64 1.40 5.45
C LYS A 60 23.08 1.53 6.90
N THR A 61 22.81 2.68 7.53
CA THR A 61 23.20 2.96 8.93
C THR A 61 22.02 2.76 9.92
N LYS A 62 20.90 2.27 9.44
CA LYS A 62 19.67 2.15 10.24
C LYS A 62 19.50 0.72 10.74
N ASN A 63 19.29 0.56 12.04
CA ASN A 63 19.00 -0.73 12.67
C ASN A 63 17.52 -1.09 12.62
N ASN A 64 16.64 -0.09 12.78
CA ASN A 64 15.21 -0.29 12.63
C ASN A 64 14.87 -0.43 11.16
N ARG A 65 14.38 -1.62 10.78
CA ARG A 65 14.07 -1.98 9.40
C ARG A 65 12.56 -2.05 9.16
N LYS A 66 11.78 -1.48 10.06
CA LYS A 66 10.31 -1.54 10.02
C LYS A 66 9.75 -0.71 8.88
N ILE A 67 8.82 -1.32 8.15
CA ILE A 67 8.07 -0.69 7.06
C ILE A 67 6.60 -1.09 7.21
N TYR A 68 5.69 -0.19 6.89
CA TYR A 68 4.25 -0.46 6.88
C TYR A 68 3.72 -0.39 5.46
N LEU A 69 2.92 -1.38 5.09
CA LEU A 69 2.06 -1.32 3.92
C LEU A 69 0.70 -0.82 4.39
N LYS A 70 0.23 0.26 3.81
CA LYS A 70 -1.10 0.81 4.09
C LYS A 70 -1.91 0.88 2.81
N GLU A 71 -3.07 0.27 2.80
CA GLU A 71 -4.00 0.31 1.68
C GLU A 71 -5.31 0.94 2.14
N CYS A 72 -5.85 1.82 1.33
CA CYS A 72 -7.13 2.48 1.58
C CYS A 72 -8.05 2.29 0.39
N LEU A 73 -9.22 1.69 0.64
CA LEU A 73 -10.31 1.60 -0.30
C LEU A 73 -11.34 2.66 0.08
N THR A 74 -11.60 3.60 -0.83
CA THR A 74 -12.57 4.67 -0.61
C THR A 74 -13.79 4.51 -1.52
N TYR A 75 -14.96 4.49 -0.91
CA TYR A 75 -16.24 4.71 -1.59
C TYR A 75 -16.55 6.21 -1.52
N ALA A 76 -16.95 6.81 -2.64
CA ALA A 76 -17.31 8.22 -2.70
C ALA A 76 -18.55 8.46 -3.56
N GLU A 77 -19.37 9.41 -3.14
CA GLU A 77 -20.56 9.87 -3.88
C GLU A 77 -20.35 11.30 -4.41
N PRO A 78 -21.03 11.68 -5.49
CA PRO A 78 -20.91 13.04 -6.05
C PRO A 78 -21.28 14.16 -5.09
N ASN A 79 -22.14 13.86 -4.09
CA ASN A 79 -22.58 14.81 -3.05
C ASN A 79 -21.49 15.12 -2.00
N GLY A 80 -20.34 14.46 -2.05
CA GLY A 80 -19.24 14.66 -1.11
C GLY A 80 -19.12 13.59 -0.03
N PHE A 81 -20.05 12.65 0.07
CA PHE A 81 -19.96 11.56 1.03
C PHE A 81 -18.81 10.61 0.69
N THR A 82 -18.04 10.21 1.71
CA THR A 82 -16.98 9.20 1.58
C THR A 82 -17.04 8.20 2.73
N LYS A 83 -16.62 6.97 2.44
CA LYS A 83 -16.39 5.94 3.43
C LYS A 83 -15.07 5.23 3.09
N GLU A 84 -14.15 5.21 4.04
CA GLU A 84 -12.81 4.62 3.88
C GLU A 84 -12.74 3.26 4.60
N PHE A 85 -12.05 2.32 3.96
CA PHE A 85 -11.73 0.99 4.50
C PHE A 85 -10.22 0.82 4.41
N ILE A 86 -9.57 0.57 5.54
CA ILE A 86 -8.11 0.65 5.66
C ILE A 86 -7.54 -0.68 6.12
N ASN A 87 -6.50 -1.16 5.44
CA ASN A 87 -5.66 -2.27 5.87
C ASN A 87 -4.25 -1.77 6.11
N VAL A 88 -3.65 -2.16 7.23
CA VAL A 88 -2.26 -1.87 7.56
C VAL A 88 -1.54 -3.18 7.87
N GLU A 89 -0.43 -3.43 7.20
CA GLU A 89 0.45 -4.56 7.48
C GLU A 89 1.83 -4.07 7.86
N GLU A 90 2.38 -4.65 8.92
CA GLU A 90 3.76 -4.46 9.30
C GLU A 90 4.65 -5.41 8.50
N ALA A 91 5.80 -4.92 8.06
CA ALA A 91 6.78 -5.68 7.31
C ALA A 91 8.20 -5.24 7.71
N THR A 92 9.19 -5.90 7.16
CA THR A 92 10.60 -5.62 7.42
C THR A 92 11.33 -5.41 6.09
N LEU A 93 12.24 -4.43 6.06
CA LEU A 93 13.14 -4.26 4.92
C LEU A 93 14.31 -5.24 5.02
N ALA A 94 14.52 -5.99 3.95
CA ALA A 94 15.70 -6.85 3.80
C ALA A 94 16.99 -6.03 3.78
N THR A 95 18.10 -6.66 4.09
CA THR A 95 19.45 -6.05 3.99
C THR A 95 20.05 -6.18 2.59
N LYS A 96 19.49 -7.09 1.79
CA LYS A 96 19.90 -7.35 0.39
C LYS A 96 18.67 -7.51 -0.48
N GLU A 97 18.77 -7.06 -1.73
CA GLU A 97 17.71 -7.34 -2.71
C GLU A 97 17.72 -8.81 -3.13
N ALA A 98 16.55 -9.32 -3.51
CA ALA A 98 16.40 -10.67 -4.04
C ALA A 98 15.25 -10.72 -5.05
N GLY A 99 15.37 -11.64 -6.01
CA GLY A 99 14.35 -11.86 -7.03
C GLY A 99 14.24 -10.74 -8.05
N ASN A 100 13.11 -10.73 -8.73
CA ASN A 100 12.77 -9.74 -9.78
C ASN A 100 11.46 -9.03 -9.40
N GLY A 101 11.22 -7.87 -10.01
CA GLY A 101 10.02 -7.10 -9.77
C GLY A 101 10.30 -5.63 -9.52
N SER A 102 9.35 -4.94 -8.92
CA SER A 102 9.51 -3.53 -8.58
C SER A 102 10.55 -3.32 -7.48
N THR A 103 10.95 -2.08 -7.27
CA THR A 103 11.94 -1.70 -6.25
C THR A 103 11.63 -2.31 -4.89
N PHE A 104 10.41 -2.14 -4.40
CA PHE A 104 10.03 -2.64 -3.07
C PHE A 104 9.76 -4.15 -3.04
N ASP A 105 9.31 -4.76 -4.14
CA ASP A 105 9.08 -6.22 -4.20
C ASP A 105 10.36 -7.00 -3.87
N LYS A 106 11.52 -6.45 -4.19
CA LYS A 106 12.82 -7.09 -4.01
C LYS A 106 13.39 -6.93 -2.61
N ILE A 107 12.81 -6.10 -1.75
CA ILE A 107 13.35 -5.78 -0.42
C ILE A 107 12.33 -5.82 0.73
N VAL A 108 11.04 -5.93 0.46
CA VAL A 108 10.01 -5.99 1.51
C VAL A 108 9.73 -7.44 1.88
N ILE A 109 9.86 -7.75 3.18
CA ILE A 109 9.55 -9.05 3.76
C ILE A 109 8.31 -8.90 4.62
N PHE A 110 7.20 -9.52 4.21
CA PHE A 110 5.97 -9.49 4.99
C PHE A 110 6.08 -10.31 6.27
N GLU A 111 5.29 -9.97 7.27
CA GLU A 111 5.26 -10.67 8.54
C GLU A 111 4.99 -12.16 8.34
N GLY A 112 5.83 -12.99 8.94
CA GLY A 112 5.77 -14.45 8.82
C GLY A 112 6.54 -15.04 7.64
N ASP A 113 7.03 -14.21 6.73
CA ASP A 113 7.88 -14.64 5.61
C ASP A 113 9.37 -14.52 5.95
N ASN A 114 10.20 -15.28 5.23
CA ASN A 114 11.66 -15.29 5.43
C ASN A 114 12.43 -14.64 4.27
N HIS A 115 11.73 -14.15 3.27
CA HIS A 115 12.32 -13.64 2.04
C HIS A 115 11.46 -12.51 1.47
N PRO A 116 12.04 -11.64 0.61
CA PRO A 116 11.28 -10.59 -0.03
C PRO A 116 10.09 -11.08 -0.86
N LYS A 117 9.10 -10.25 -0.98
CA LYS A 117 7.86 -10.50 -1.74
C LYS A 117 8.13 -11.05 -3.14
N SER A 118 9.19 -10.59 -3.80
CA SER A 118 9.60 -11.06 -5.13
C SER A 118 9.83 -12.57 -5.23
N LEU A 119 10.15 -13.23 -4.11
CA LEU A 119 10.40 -14.66 -4.03
C LEU A 119 9.19 -15.45 -3.52
N ASN A 120 8.07 -14.80 -3.22
CA ASN A 120 6.88 -15.45 -2.71
C ASN A 120 6.30 -16.42 -3.74
N SER A 121 5.88 -17.60 -3.25
CA SER A 121 5.06 -18.54 -4.02
C SER A 121 3.66 -17.98 -4.22
N GLU A 122 2.89 -18.59 -5.14
CA GLU A 122 1.47 -18.25 -5.32
C GLU A 122 0.68 -18.40 -4.03
N LYS A 123 0.99 -19.45 -3.23
CA LYS A 123 0.36 -19.71 -1.94
C LYS A 123 0.65 -18.57 -0.95
N GLU A 124 1.90 -18.12 -0.87
CA GLU A 124 2.29 -17.00 -0.02
C GLU A 124 1.62 -15.70 -0.45
N ASN A 125 1.59 -15.41 -1.75
CA ASN A 125 0.89 -14.25 -2.30
C ASN A 125 -0.62 -14.29 -1.99
N LEU A 126 -1.24 -15.46 -2.11
CA LEU A 126 -2.65 -15.62 -1.77
C LEU A 126 -2.92 -15.36 -0.28
N LYS A 127 -2.03 -15.80 0.59
CA LYS A 127 -2.12 -15.52 2.03
C LYS A 127 -2.15 -14.02 2.32
N HIS A 128 -1.28 -13.24 1.68
CA HIS A 128 -1.24 -11.78 1.83
C HIS A 128 -2.46 -11.11 1.18
N PHE A 129 -2.87 -11.59 0.02
CA PHE A 129 -4.05 -11.09 -0.68
C PHE A 129 -5.33 -11.25 0.16
N LYS A 130 -5.46 -12.33 0.92
CA LYS A 130 -6.61 -12.54 1.83
C LYS A 130 -6.72 -11.46 2.89
N LYS A 131 -5.62 -10.90 3.37
CA LYS A 131 -5.63 -9.80 4.33
C LYS A 131 -6.21 -8.53 3.71
N VAL A 132 -5.86 -8.27 2.46
CA VAL A 132 -6.39 -7.12 1.69
C VAL A 132 -7.88 -7.30 1.40
N LEU A 133 -8.32 -8.53 1.10
CA LEU A 133 -9.73 -8.82 0.81
C LEU A 133 -10.68 -8.42 1.94
N VAL A 134 -10.21 -8.34 3.18
CA VAL A 134 -11.04 -7.92 4.32
C VAL A 134 -11.66 -6.55 4.07
N ILE A 135 -10.90 -5.58 3.57
CA ILE A 135 -11.43 -4.23 3.31
C ILE A 135 -12.43 -4.22 2.15
N TYR A 136 -12.25 -5.08 1.16
CA TYR A 136 -13.22 -5.23 0.06
C TYR A 136 -14.51 -5.87 0.55
N ASP A 137 -14.44 -6.87 1.42
CA ASP A 137 -15.63 -7.48 2.05
C ASP A 137 -16.38 -6.47 2.90
N GLU A 138 -15.69 -5.68 3.69
CA GLU A 138 -16.28 -4.61 4.50
C GLU A 138 -16.98 -3.57 3.62
N CYS A 139 -16.36 -3.18 2.52
CA CYS A 139 -16.95 -2.27 1.55
C CYS A 139 -18.21 -2.87 0.92
N ALA A 140 -18.16 -4.14 0.52
CA ALA A 140 -19.32 -4.83 -0.06
C ALA A 140 -20.50 -4.89 0.92
N LYS A 141 -20.24 -5.22 2.19
CA LYS A 141 -21.27 -5.23 3.24
C LYS A 141 -21.89 -3.84 3.45
N PHE A 142 -21.05 -2.80 3.45
CA PHE A 142 -21.52 -1.41 3.54
C PHE A 142 -22.45 -1.06 2.38
N LEU A 143 -22.09 -1.42 1.15
CA LEU A 143 -22.89 -1.13 -0.04
C LEU A 143 -24.24 -1.88 -0.03
N ILE A 144 -24.25 -3.12 0.45
CA ILE A 144 -25.48 -3.91 0.58
C ILE A 144 -26.41 -3.31 1.63
N SER A 145 -25.87 -2.72 2.69
CA SER A 145 -26.66 -2.12 3.78
C SER A 145 -27.25 -0.75 3.46
N LYS A 146 -26.85 -0.15 2.33
CA LYS A 146 -27.32 1.18 1.90
C LYS A 146 -28.77 1.15 1.41
#